data_3584b401b1a04e26f638fb153619fbda
#
_entry.id   3584b401b1a04e26f638fb153619fbda
#
_cell.length_a   1.000
_cell.length_b   1.000
_cell.length_c   1.000
_cell.angle_alpha   90.00
_cell.angle_beta   90.00
_cell.angle_gamma   90.00
#
_symmetry.space_group_name_H-M   'P 1'
#
loop_
_entity.id
_entity.type
_entity.pdbx_description
1 polymer ?
#
loop_
_entity_poly.entity_id
_entity_poly.type
_entity_poly.pdbx_seq_one_letter_code
_entity_poly.pdbx_strand_id
1 'polypeptide(L)'
;MADDMSESQQPQWRQRAVTRGLATAHARAEDRIADLVRAAWELIDERGTVEFTVQDVVARSGQSVRVFYQCFSGKDELLLALLEDSIREQAGDLQAVVDRETEPLARLRAYTMRLYEWSQPSGQPGSHEYRPLAEFAVQLANVDPTHVEASFEPVSQLLLRLLDDAVAAGALRVTNTERAAGLLKQLVMYSWNRNRYIKDPEQRISAEEIWDFCIHGFGADPPR
;
A
#
# COMPACT_ATOMS: atom_id res chain seq x y z
N MET A 1 55.84 22.32 14.50
CA MET A 1 55.95 21.20 13.54
C MET A 1 55.91 19.91 14.37
N ALA A 2 54.94 19.12 14.23
CA ALA A 2 54.55 17.89 14.91
C ALA A 2 53.34 18.10 15.81
N ASP A 3 52.17 17.80 15.24
CA ASP A 3 51.11 17.05 15.88
C ASP A 3 50.00 16.81 14.86
N ASP A 4 50.27 15.88 13.97
CA ASP A 4 49.23 15.30 13.09
C ASP A 4 49.55 13.82 12.97
N MET A 5 49.12 13.02 13.92
CA MET A 5 49.06 11.57 13.81
C MET A 5 48.32 10.99 15.03
N SER A 6 47.04 10.85 14.98
CA SER A 6 46.34 9.77 15.70
C SER A 6 44.86 9.67 15.34
N GLU A 7 44.54 9.46 14.07
CA GLU A 7 43.34 8.68 13.75
C GLU A 7 43.69 7.21 14.04
N SER A 8 43.35 6.77 15.23
CA SER A 8 43.53 5.42 15.70
C SER A 8 42.73 4.47 14.81
N GLN A 9 43.39 3.86 13.81
CA GLN A 9 42.81 2.75 13.03
C GLN A 9 42.47 1.62 13.99
N GLN A 10 41.20 1.49 14.33
CA GLN A 10 40.72 0.39 15.17
C GLN A 10 41.11 -0.95 14.53
N PRO A 11 41.58 -1.94 15.32
CA PRO A 11 41.98 -3.24 14.81
C PRO A 11 40.86 -3.90 14.00
N GLN A 12 41.14 -4.47 12.84
CA GLN A 12 40.16 -5.08 11.92
C GLN A 12 39.27 -6.13 12.58
N TRP A 13 39.78 -6.85 13.59
CA TRP A 13 38.98 -7.84 14.32
C TRP A 13 37.85 -7.15 15.13
N ARG A 14 38.08 -5.95 15.66
CA ARG A 14 37.12 -5.19 16.43
C ARG A 14 35.99 -4.68 15.55
N GLN A 15 36.32 -4.17 14.36
CA GLN A 15 35.32 -3.80 13.34
C GLN A 15 34.47 -5.00 12.93
N ARG A 16 35.11 -6.16 12.64
CA ARG A 16 34.39 -7.40 12.30
C ARG A 16 33.48 -7.89 13.45
N ALA A 17 33.92 -7.76 14.69
CA ALA A 17 33.11 -8.15 15.85
C ALA A 17 31.90 -7.23 16.03
N VAL A 18 32.09 -5.90 15.89
CA VAL A 18 31.01 -4.90 15.96
C VAL A 18 30.02 -5.11 14.81
N THR A 19 30.50 -5.29 13.57
CA THR A 19 29.64 -5.54 12.41
C THR A 19 28.78 -6.79 12.59
N ARG A 20 29.36 -7.89 13.07
CA ARG A 20 28.60 -9.12 13.37
C ARG A 20 27.58 -8.91 14.49
N GLY A 21 27.96 -8.19 15.54
CA GLY A 21 27.04 -7.86 16.64
C GLY A 21 25.87 -7.03 16.17
N LEU A 22 26.11 -6.00 15.35
CA LEU A 22 25.06 -5.16 14.76
C LEU A 22 24.15 -5.96 13.81
N ALA A 23 24.72 -6.80 12.95
CA ALA A 23 23.93 -7.64 12.05
C ALA A 23 23.02 -8.61 12.82
N THR A 24 23.52 -9.23 13.88
CA THR A 24 22.72 -10.12 14.73
C THR A 24 21.63 -9.35 15.49
N ALA A 25 21.94 -8.15 15.98
CA ALA A 25 20.96 -7.30 16.66
C ALA A 25 19.88 -6.82 15.70
N HIS A 26 20.25 -6.46 14.48
CA HIS A 26 19.31 -6.06 13.42
C HIS A 26 18.37 -7.20 13.05
N ALA A 27 18.89 -8.39 12.74
CA ALA A 27 18.08 -9.56 12.44
C ALA A 27 17.05 -9.89 13.54
N ARG A 28 17.49 -9.82 14.81
CA ARG A 28 16.57 -10.04 15.94
C ARG A 28 15.52 -8.94 16.09
N ALA A 29 15.82 -7.70 15.70
CA ALA A 29 14.85 -6.61 15.70
C ALA A 29 13.82 -6.82 14.58
N GLU A 30 14.26 -7.22 13.38
CA GLU A 30 13.40 -7.57 12.24
C GLU A 30 12.46 -8.73 12.59
N ASP A 31 12.97 -9.81 13.22
CA ASP A 31 12.14 -10.93 13.66
C ASP A 31 11.03 -10.49 14.63
N ARG A 32 11.34 -9.62 15.58
CA ARG A 32 10.35 -9.09 16.55
C ARG A 32 9.30 -8.22 15.88
N ILE A 33 9.71 -7.36 14.94
CA ILE A 33 8.78 -6.54 14.15
C ILE A 33 7.86 -7.46 13.34
N ALA A 34 8.41 -8.46 12.66
CA ALA A 34 7.64 -9.43 11.88
C ALA A 34 6.63 -10.20 12.76
N ASP A 35 7.00 -10.61 13.98
CA ASP A 35 6.08 -11.27 14.91
C ASP A 35 4.92 -10.36 15.33
N LEU A 36 5.20 -9.08 15.62
CA LEU A 36 4.17 -8.10 16.01
C LEU A 36 3.22 -7.79 14.83
N VAL A 37 3.78 -7.59 13.63
CA VAL A 37 3.02 -7.35 12.39
C VAL A 37 2.13 -8.55 12.07
N ARG A 38 2.67 -9.77 12.11
CA ARG A 38 1.89 -10.99 11.88
C ARG A 38 0.75 -11.13 12.89
N ALA A 39 1.01 -10.91 14.17
CA ALA A 39 -0.01 -10.98 15.21
C ALA A 39 -1.13 -9.96 15.00
N ALA A 40 -0.81 -8.75 14.53
CA ALA A 40 -1.80 -7.74 14.21
C ALA A 40 -2.67 -8.13 13.00
N TRP A 41 -2.07 -8.70 11.93
CA TRP A 41 -2.82 -9.25 10.81
C TRP A 41 -3.77 -10.37 11.23
N GLU A 42 -3.31 -11.32 12.04
CA GLU A 42 -4.16 -12.40 12.58
C GLU A 42 -5.36 -11.86 13.38
N LEU A 43 -5.15 -10.77 14.15
CA LEU A 43 -6.24 -10.12 14.89
C LEU A 43 -7.23 -9.41 13.95
N ILE A 44 -6.76 -8.78 12.89
CA ILE A 44 -7.62 -8.15 11.87
C ILE A 44 -8.44 -9.22 11.14
N ASP A 45 -7.81 -10.30 10.71
CA ASP A 45 -8.48 -11.40 10.00
C ASP A 45 -9.53 -12.08 10.87
N GLU A 46 -9.24 -12.28 12.16
CA GLU A 46 -10.16 -12.89 13.11
C GLU A 46 -11.35 -12.00 13.46
N ARG A 47 -11.11 -10.69 13.62
CA ARG A 47 -12.12 -9.74 14.12
C ARG A 47 -12.84 -8.97 13.01
N GLY A 48 -12.28 -8.92 11.81
CA GLY A 48 -12.78 -8.09 10.70
C GLY A 48 -12.69 -6.59 10.99
N THR A 49 -11.83 -6.15 11.91
CA THR A 49 -11.71 -4.77 12.36
C THR A 49 -10.31 -4.48 12.90
N VAL A 50 -9.93 -3.19 12.93
CA VAL A 50 -8.70 -2.72 13.58
C VAL A 50 -8.89 -2.45 15.08
N GLU A 51 -10.03 -2.81 15.65
CA GLU A 51 -10.35 -2.63 17.08
C GLU A 51 -9.70 -3.72 17.94
N PHE A 52 -8.41 -3.57 18.19
CA PHE A 52 -7.61 -4.38 19.13
C PHE A 52 -6.70 -3.47 19.95
N THR A 53 -6.16 -4.00 21.04
CA THR A 53 -5.24 -3.28 21.94
C THR A 53 -3.80 -3.74 21.72
N VAL A 54 -2.83 -2.93 22.18
CA VAL A 54 -1.42 -3.34 22.22
C VAL A 54 -1.26 -4.65 23.02
N GLN A 55 -2.07 -4.85 24.05
CA GLN A 55 -2.04 -6.07 24.86
C GLN A 55 -2.49 -7.30 24.09
N ASP A 56 -3.49 -7.17 23.20
CA ASP A 56 -3.90 -8.25 22.31
C ASP A 56 -2.74 -8.66 21.38
N VAL A 57 -2.04 -7.67 20.81
CA VAL A 57 -0.92 -7.90 19.90
C VAL A 57 0.24 -8.61 20.60
N VAL A 58 0.66 -8.13 21.79
CA VAL A 58 1.78 -8.75 22.52
C VAL A 58 1.41 -10.14 23.04
N ALA A 59 0.16 -10.36 23.45
CA ALA A 59 -0.32 -11.69 23.85
C ALA A 59 -0.30 -12.68 22.69
N ARG A 60 -0.68 -12.25 21.49
CA ARG A 60 -0.71 -13.05 20.27
C ARG A 60 0.69 -13.32 19.73
N SER A 61 1.57 -12.32 19.70
CA SER A 61 2.93 -12.43 19.18
C SER A 61 3.91 -13.16 20.12
N GLY A 62 3.55 -13.35 21.40
CA GLY A 62 4.46 -13.86 22.42
C GLY A 62 5.56 -12.86 22.84
N GLN A 63 5.47 -11.61 22.38
CA GLN A 63 6.41 -10.55 22.72
C GLN A 63 5.97 -9.83 24.03
N SER A 64 6.87 -9.02 24.60
CA SER A 64 6.53 -8.20 25.75
C SER A 64 6.05 -6.80 25.33
N VAL A 65 5.27 -6.15 26.19
CA VAL A 65 4.86 -4.74 26.02
C VAL A 65 6.08 -3.82 25.82
N ARG A 66 7.18 -4.10 26.51
CA ARG A 66 8.43 -3.35 26.34
C ARG A 66 9.00 -3.51 24.93
N VAL A 67 8.98 -4.71 24.38
CA VAL A 67 9.43 -4.97 22.99
C VAL A 67 8.53 -4.24 22.00
N PHE A 68 7.22 -4.24 22.21
CA PHE A 68 6.29 -3.48 21.38
C PHE A 68 6.69 -2.00 21.30
N TYR A 69 6.87 -1.34 22.44
CA TYR A 69 7.24 0.08 22.49
C TYR A 69 8.69 0.39 22.06
N GLN A 70 9.52 -0.63 21.88
CA GLN A 70 10.82 -0.49 21.20
C GLN A 70 10.68 -0.49 19.68
N CYS A 71 9.62 -1.09 19.12
CA CYS A 71 9.39 -1.21 17.69
C CYS A 71 8.39 -0.16 17.17
N PHE A 72 7.36 0.16 17.96
CA PHE A 72 6.27 1.07 17.59
C PHE A 72 5.94 2.00 18.75
N SER A 73 5.70 3.28 18.47
CA SER A 73 5.29 4.25 19.50
C SER A 73 3.87 4.02 20.02
N GLY A 74 3.04 3.32 19.24
CA GLY A 74 1.67 2.99 19.58
C GLY A 74 0.99 2.12 18.54
N LYS A 75 -0.31 1.85 18.77
CA LYS A 75 -1.12 1.05 17.85
C LYS A 75 -1.22 1.68 16.46
N ASP A 76 -1.34 3.00 16.38
CA ASP A 76 -1.53 3.70 15.12
C ASP A 76 -0.29 3.59 14.22
N GLU A 77 0.92 3.61 14.79
CA GLU A 77 2.16 3.38 14.04
C GLU A 77 2.23 1.93 13.52
N LEU A 78 1.81 0.95 14.33
CA LEU A 78 1.70 -0.43 13.86
C LEU A 78 0.67 -0.54 12.71
N LEU A 79 -0.51 0.08 12.84
CA LEU A 79 -1.52 0.06 11.78
C LEU A 79 -1.04 0.76 10.50
N LEU A 80 -0.26 1.84 10.64
CA LEU A 80 0.37 2.50 9.51
C LEU A 80 1.39 1.58 8.81
N ALA A 81 2.21 0.86 9.57
CA ALA A 81 3.13 -0.12 9.00
C ALA A 81 2.39 -1.24 8.25
N LEU A 82 1.27 -1.74 8.79
CA LEU A 82 0.42 -2.72 8.10
C LEU A 82 -0.18 -2.15 6.80
N LEU A 83 -0.61 -0.89 6.82
CA LEU A 83 -1.12 -0.20 5.65
C LEU A 83 -0.04 -0.08 4.57
N GLU A 84 1.16 0.36 4.94
CA GLU A 84 2.29 0.48 4.02
C GLU A 84 2.69 -0.86 3.39
N ASP A 85 2.75 -1.93 4.17
CA ASP A 85 3.05 -3.27 3.68
C ASP A 85 1.96 -3.77 2.72
N SER A 86 0.68 -3.58 3.08
CA SER A 86 -0.46 -3.93 2.23
C SER A 86 -0.43 -3.17 0.90
N ILE A 87 -0.18 -1.86 0.93
CA ILE A 87 -0.09 -1.05 -0.29
C ILE A 87 1.10 -1.46 -1.16
N ARG A 88 2.23 -1.83 -0.55
CA ARG A 88 3.41 -2.30 -1.29
C ARG A 88 3.13 -3.63 -2.00
N GLU A 89 2.47 -4.57 -1.33
CA GLU A 89 2.03 -5.83 -1.93
C GLU A 89 1.07 -5.58 -3.09
N GLN A 90 0.08 -4.72 -2.88
CA GLN A 90 -0.85 -4.30 -3.91
C GLN A 90 -0.17 -3.65 -5.12
N ALA A 91 0.80 -2.78 -4.89
CA ALA A 91 1.57 -2.16 -5.97
C ALA A 91 2.33 -3.21 -6.81
N GLY A 92 2.90 -4.23 -6.17
CA GLY A 92 3.52 -5.37 -6.84
C GLY A 92 2.55 -6.17 -7.71
N ASP A 93 1.36 -6.42 -7.20
CA ASP A 93 0.31 -7.16 -7.90
C ASP A 93 -0.26 -6.35 -9.08
N LEU A 94 -0.45 -5.02 -8.91
CA LEU A 94 -0.79 -4.12 -10.02
C LEU A 94 0.28 -4.12 -11.11
N GLN A 95 1.53 -4.02 -10.74
CA GLN A 95 2.64 -4.08 -11.69
C GLN A 95 2.60 -5.41 -12.47
N ALA A 96 2.38 -6.53 -11.78
CA ALA A 96 2.35 -7.84 -12.39
C ALA A 96 1.20 -8.01 -13.42
N VAL A 97 0.01 -7.43 -13.19
CA VAL A 97 -1.09 -7.49 -14.17
C VAL A 97 -0.86 -6.55 -15.34
N VAL A 98 -0.28 -5.38 -15.09
CA VAL A 98 0.07 -4.39 -16.11
C VAL A 98 1.16 -4.93 -17.05
N ASP A 99 2.14 -5.66 -16.53
CA ASP A 99 3.26 -6.20 -17.32
C ASP A 99 2.86 -7.35 -18.27
N ARG A 100 1.64 -7.87 -18.14
CA ARG A 100 1.09 -8.88 -19.09
C ARG A 100 0.57 -8.24 -20.37
N GLU A 101 0.34 -6.95 -20.35
CA GLU A 101 -0.20 -6.17 -21.47
C GLU A 101 0.91 -5.36 -22.14
N THR A 102 0.83 -5.21 -23.46
CA THR A 102 1.80 -4.46 -24.26
C THR A 102 1.26 -3.09 -24.71
N GLU A 103 -0.03 -3.02 -25.01
CA GLU A 103 -0.67 -1.81 -25.49
C GLU A 103 -0.96 -0.83 -24.34
N PRO A 104 -0.66 0.47 -24.47
CA PRO A 104 -0.81 1.44 -23.38
C PRO A 104 -2.21 1.49 -22.76
N LEU A 105 -3.27 1.44 -23.57
CA LEU A 105 -4.64 1.41 -23.06
C LEU A 105 -4.98 0.09 -22.37
N ALA A 106 -4.47 -1.04 -22.87
CA ALA A 106 -4.68 -2.34 -22.24
C ALA A 106 -4.01 -2.39 -20.86
N ARG A 107 -2.80 -1.84 -20.74
CA ARG A 107 -2.09 -1.70 -19.47
C ARG A 107 -2.87 -0.84 -18.47
N LEU A 108 -3.35 0.32 -18.89
CA LEU A 108 -4.15 1.21 -18.05
C LEU A 108 -5.48 0.55 -17.64
N ARG A 109 -6.10 -0.19 -18.56
CA ARG A 109 -7.31 -0.97 -18.26
C ARG A 109 -7.04 -2.06 -17.22
N ALA A 110 -5.98 -2.85 -17.39
CA ALA A 110 -5.60 -3.90 -16.45
C ALA A 110 -5.38 -3.33 -15.05
N TYR A 111 -4.71 -2.18 -14.95
CA TYR A 111 -4.55 -1.43 -13.70
C TYR A 111 -5.92 -1.06 -13.10
N THR A 112 -6.80 -0.45 -13.89
CA THR A 112 -8.10 0.04 -13.41
C THR A 112 -9.00 -1.10 -12.92
N MET A 113 -9.05 -2.22 -13.68
CA MET A 113 -9.80 -3.40 -13.28
C MET A 113 -9.28 -3.98 -11.97
N ARG A 114 -7.97 -4.12 -11.85
CA ARG A 114 -7.34 -4.69 -10.66
C ARG A 114 -7.50 -3.78 -9.43
N LEU A 115 -7.35 -2.47 -9.59
CA LEU A 115 -7.59 -1.50 -8.52
C LEU A 115 -9.03 -1.55 -8.03
N TYR A 116 -10.00 -1.70 -8.96
CA TYR A 116 -11.40 -1.87 -8.60
C TYR A 116 -11.64 -3.18 -7.85
N GLU A 117 -11.08 -4.31 -8.31
CA GLU A 117 -11.22 -5.61 -7.64
C GLU A 117 -10.78 -5.54 -6.17
N TRP A 118 -9.66 -4.88 -5.87
CA TRP A 118 -9.20 -4.70 -4.49
C TRP A 118 -10.14 -3.87 -3.64
N SER A 119 -10.81 -2.91 -4.27
CA SER A 119 -11.77 -2.08 -3.57
C SER A 119 -13.05 -2.85 -3.19
N GLN A 120 -13.29 -4.04 -3.78
CA GLN A 120 -14.48 -4.82 -3.46
C GLN A 120 -14.25 -5.77 -2.29
N PRO A 121 -15.27 -6.03 -1.45
CA PRO A 121 -15.16 -7.03 -0.40
C PRO A 121 -14.89 -8.41 -1.02
N SER A 122 -13.73 -8.99 -0.75
CA SER A 122 -13.32 -10.24 -1.41
C SER A 122 -14.08 -11.47 -0.92
N GLY A 123 -14.58 -11.46 0.31
CA GLY A 123 -15.30 -12.61 0.89
C GLY A 123 -14.52 -13.94 0.88
N GLN A 124 -13.25 -13.92 0.46
CA GLN A 124 -12.41 -15.12 0.41
C GLN A 124 -11.65 -15.29 1.72
N PRO A 125 -11.73 -16.45 2.38
CA PRO A 125 -10.90 -16.75 3.54
C PRO A 125 -9.42 -16.69 3.18
N GLY A 126 -8.63 -15.92 3.92
CA GLY A 126 -7.18 -15.79 3.73
C GLY A 126 -6.73 -14.66 2.79
N SER A 127 -7.64 -13.91 2.20
CA SER A 127 -7.29 -12.58 1.69
C SER A 127 -7.23 -11.64 2.88
N HIS A 128 -6.08 -11.02 3.13
CA HIS A 128 -6.01 -9.94 4.10
C HIS A 128 -7.01 -8.87 3.68
N GLU A 129 -8.17 -8.81 4.37
CA GLU A 129 -9.19 -7.84 4.01
C GLU A 129 -8.62 -6.44 4.22
N TYR A 130 -8.29 -5.79 3.12
CA TYR A 130 -7.85 -4.39 3.09
C TYR A 130 -8.87 -3.43 3.73
N ARG A 131 -10.14 -3.86 3.80
CA ARG A 131 -11.25 -3.04 4.29
C ARG A 131 -11.02 -2.40 5.66
N PRO A 132 -10.59 -3.12 6.73
CA PRO A 132 -10.34 -2.50 8.02
C PRO A 132 -9.22 -1.47 7.98
N LEU A 133 -8.17 -1.71 7.19
CA LEU A 133 -7.09 -0.75 6.98
C LEU A 133 -7.50 0.43 6.11
N ALA A 134 -8.40 0.24 5.13
CA ALA A 134 -8.94 1.35 4.34
C ALA A 134 -9.78 2.30 5.20
N GLU A 135 -10.58 1.77 6.12
CA GLU A 135 -11.33 2.58 7.08
C GLU A 135 -10.40 3.35 8.03
N PHE A 136 -9.33 2.70 8.50
CA PHE A 136 -8.27 3.35 9.27
C PHE A 136 -7.56 4.45 8.47
N ALA A 137 -7.20 4.18 7.20
CA ALA A 137 -6.56 5.17 6.32
C ALA A 137 -7.43 6.41 6.12
N VAL A 138 -8.74 6.24 5.94
CA VAL A 138 -9.68 7.38 5.85
C VAL A 138 -9.72 8.19 7.14
N GLN A 139 -9.70 7.54 8.30
CA GLN A 139 -9.65 8.24 9.59
C GLN A 139 -8.32 8.97 9.77
N LEU A 140 -7.20 8.31 9.45
CA LEU A 140 -5.87 8.90 9.55
C LEU A 140 -5.68 10.08 8.59
N ALA A 141 -6.25 10.04 7.39
CA ALA A 141 -6.18 11.13 6.41
C ALA A 141 -6.82 12.45 6.91
N ASN A 142 -7.73 12.38 7.90
CA ASN A 142 -8.28 13.58 8.53
C ASN A 142 -7.32 14.22 9.54
N VAL A 143 -6.31 13.47 10.02
CA VAL A 143 -5.37 13.92 11.06
C VAL A 143 -3.99 14.14 10.46
N ASP A 144 -3.53 13.23 9.63
CA ASP A 144 -2.23 13.25 8.96
C ASP A 144 -2.34 12.79 7.50
N PRO A 145 -2.84 13.66 6.61
CA PRO A 145 -3.01 13.33 5.19
C PRO A 145 -1.68 13.01 4.51
N THR A 146 -0.58 13.62 4.95
CA THR A 146 0.73 13.48 4.30
C THR A 146 1.27 12.07 4.42
N HIS A 147 1.13 11.43 5.59
CA HIS A 147 1.54 10.04 5.76
C HIS A 147 0.69 9.07 4.94
N VAL A 148 -0.62 9.31 4.87
CA VAL A 148 -1.51 8.47 4.05
C VAL A 148 -1.17 8.60 2.56
N GLU A 149 -0.97 9.83 2.07
CA GLU A 149 -0.55 10.06 0.68
C GLU A 149 0.78 9.36 0.36
N ALA A 150 1.77 9.46 1.25
CA ALA A 150 3.06 8.80 1.08
C ALA A 150 2.92 7.26 1.01
N SER A 151 2.04 6.67 1.82
CA SER A 151 1.78 5.22 1.78
C SER A 151 1.23 4.77 0.42
N PHE A 152 0.38 5.59 -0.23
CA PHE A 152 -0.20 5.28 -1.55
C PHE A 152 0.69 5.67 -2.74
N GLU A 153 1.85 6.27 -2.51
CA GLU A 153 2.76 6.75 -3.56
C GLU A 153 3.11 5.66 -4.60
N PRO A 154 3.46 4.39 -4.23
CA PRO A 154 3.81 3.38 -5.22
C PRO A 154 2.68 3.10 -6.21
N VAL A 155 1.44 3.02 -5.73
CA VAL A 155 0.24 2.80 -6.55
C VAL A 155 -0.04 4.02 -7.44
N SER A 156 0.10 5.22 -6.88
CA SER A 156 -0.12 6.49 -7.60
C SER A 156 0.90 6.72 -8.70
N GLN A 157 2.17 6.43 -8.46
CA GLN A 157 3.26 6.56 -9.43
C GLN A 157 3.09 5.59 -10.60
N LEU A 158 2.63 4.37 -10.34
CA LEU A 158 2.33 3.43 -11.43
C LEU A 158 1.23 3.98 -12.34
N LEU A 159 0.13 4.48 -11.77
CA LEU A 159 -0.97 5.07 -12.54
C LEU A 159 -0.53 6.26 -13.39
N LEU A 160 0.30 7.16 -12.82
CA LEU A 160 0.82 8.31 -13.54
C LEU A 160 1.65 7.88 -14.75
N ARG A 161 2.57 6.92 -14.57
CA ARG A 161 3.36 6.39 -15.70
C ARG A 161 2.47 5.79 -16.80
N LEU A 162 1.43 5.04 -16.44
CA LEU A 162 0.51 4.44 -17.41
C LEU A 162 -0.28 5.49 -18.20
N LEU A 163 -0.70 6.57 -17.56
CA LEU A 163 -1.38 7.68 -18.22
C LEU A 163 -0.43 8.43 -19.13
N ASP A 164 0.80 8.71 -18.68
CA ASP A 164 1.83 9.38 -19.49
C ASP A 164 2.20 8.54 -20.72
N ASP A 165 2.38 7.23 -20.58
CA ASP A 165 2.63 6.29 -21.67
C ASP A 165 1.48 6.32 -22.70
N ALA A 166 0.23 6.32 -22.23
CA ALA A 166 -0.95 6.33 -23.10
C ALA A 166 -1.10 7.69 -23.85
N VAL A 167 -0.77 8.79 -23.21
CA VAL A 167 -0.73 10.12 -23.84
C VAL A 167 0.40 10.21 -24.85
N ALA A 168 1.61 9.75 -24.51
CA ALA A 168 2.76 9.73 -25.41
C ALA A 168 2.53 8.87 -26.66
N ALA A 169 1.79 7.77 -26.52
CA ALA A 169 1.37 6.93 -27.64
C ALA A 169 0.21 7.52 -28.47
N GLY A 170 -0.34 8.68 -28.08
CA GLY A 170 -1.50 9.30 -28.75
C GLY A 170 -2.82 8.57 -28.49
N ALA A 171 -2.86 7.62 -27.57
CA ALA A 171 -4.03 6.83 -27.22
C ALA A 171 -5.01 7.60 -26.30
N LEU A 172 -4.52 8.62 -25.59
CA LEU A 172 -5.32 9.51 -24.74
C LEU A 172 -5.01 10.98 -25.07
N ARG A 173 -6.02 11.84 -24.88
CA ARG A 173 -5.92 13.30 -25.04
C ARG A 173 -6.15 14.03 -23.71
N VAL A 174 -5.33 13.71 -22.74
CA VAL A 174 -5.38 14.31 -21.40
C VAL A 174 -4.40 15.47 -21.30
N THR A 175 -4.85 16.60 -20.82
CA THR A 175 -4.00 17.80 -20.65
C THR A 175 -3.22 17.81 -19.33
N ASN A 176 -3.65 17.01 -18.34
CA ASN A 176 -2.99 16.89 -17.05
C ASN A 176 -3.21 15.48 -16.51
N THR A 177 -2.18 14.67 -16.56
CA THR A 177 -2.21 13.25 -16.14
C THR A 177 -2.38 13.09 -14.64
N GLU A 178 -1.87 14.01 -13.81
CA GLU A 178 -2.06 13.99 -12.36
C GLU A 178 -3.55 14.17 -11.98
N ARG A 179 -4.25 15.12 -12.66
CA ARG A 179 -5.68 15.31 -12.43
C ARG A 179 -6.49 14.11 -12.92
N ALA A 180 -6.13 13.55 -14.06
CA ALA A 180 -6.77 12.33 -14.58
C ALA A 180 -6.59 11.15 -13.63
N ALA A 181 -5.38 10.96 -13.09
CA ALA A 181 -5.10 9.96 -12.07
C ALA A 181 -5.95 10.18 -10.81
N GLY A 182 -6.06 11.43 -10.36
CA GLY A 182 -6.90 11.79 -9.22
C GLY A 182 -8.37 11.45 -9.45
N LEU A 183 -8.91 11.80 -10.63
CA LEU A 183 -10.31 11.50 -10.98
C LEU A 183 -10.57 10.00 -11.04
N LEU A 184 -9.69 9.20 -11.67
CA LEU A 184 -9.83 7.75 -11.74
C LEU A 184 -9.83 7.13 -10.33
N LYS A 185 -8.87 7.51 -9.50
CA LYS A 185 -8.80 7.02 -8.10
C LYS A 185 -10.07 7.38 -7.32
N GLN A 186 -10.58 8.61 -7.48
CA GLN A 186 -11.81 9.04 -6.79
C GLN A 186 -13.04 8.26 -7.26
N LEU A 187 -13.16 7.93 -8.55
CA LEU A 187 -14.26 7.11 -9.06
C LEU A 187 -14.24 5.70 -8.49
N VAL A 188 -13.06 5.07 -8.42
CA VAL A 188 -12.90 3.75 -7.79
C VAL A 188 -13.24 3.82 -6.30
N MET A 189 -12.72 4.81 -5.57
CA MET A 189 -13.01 5.01 -4.15
C MET A 189 -14.49 5.29 -3.88
N TYR A 190 -15.12 6.12 -4.73
CA TYR A 190 -16.55 6.38 -4.64
C TYR A 190 -17.38 5.13 -4.87
N SER A 191 -17.03 4.32 -5.89
CA SER A 191 -17.72 3.06 -6.17
C SER A 191 -17.63 2.09 -4.99
N TRP A 192 -16.45 1.97 -4.37
CA TRP A 192 -16.25 1.17 -3.16
C TRP A 192 -17.17 1.63 -2.02
N ASN A 193 -17.16 2.92 -1.72
CA ASN A 193 -17.97 3.47 -0.63
C ASN A 193 -19.47 3.32 -0.90
N ARG A 194 -19.92 3.53 -2.14
CA ARG A 194 -21.30 3.40 -2.55
C ARG A 194 -21.76 1.93 -2.58
N ASN A 195 -20.99 1.05 -3.23
CA ASN A 195 -21.35 -0.34 -3.48
C ASN A 195 -21.53 -1.15 -2.19
N ARG A 196 -20.86 -0.77 -1.10
CA ARG A 196 -21.01 -1.43 0.21
C ARG A 196 -22.42 -1.32 0.80
N TYR A 197 -23.20 -0.32 0.40
CA TYR A 197 -24.58 -0.10 0.88
C TYR A 197 -25.63 -0.62 -0.10
N ILE A 198 -25.25 -1.01 -1.32
CA ILE A 198 -26.17 -1.50 -2.34
C ILE A 198 -26.28 -3.02 -2.26
N LYS A 199 -27.49 -3.50 -1.93
CA LYS A 199 -27.77 -4.93 -1.80
C LYS A 199 -27.89 -5.61 -3.15
N ASP A 200 -28.50 -4.92 -4.13
CA ASP A 200 -28.69 -5.43 -5.48
C ASP A 200 -27.41 -5.27 -6.30
N PRO A 201 -26.76 -6.37 -6.72
CA PRO A 201 -25.54 -6.32 -7.51
C PRO A 201 -25.69 -5.54 -8.83
N GLU A 202 -26.89 -5.57 -9.46
CA GLU A 202 -27.14 -4.88 -10.74
C GLU A 202 -27.16 -3.36 -10.61
N GLN A 203 -27.31 -2.84 -9.39
CA GLN A 203 -27.28 -1.40 -9.09
C GLN A 203 -25.89 -0.92 -8.67
N ARG A 204 -24.91 -1.80 -8.58
CA ARG A 204 -23.53 -1.44 -8.21
C ARG A 204 -22.81 -0.89 -9.43
N ILE A 205 -22.00 0.13 -9.21
CA ILE A 205 -21.08 0.64 -10.23
C ILE A 205 -20.02 -0.45 -10.46
N SER A 206 -19.87 -0.87 -11.71
CA SER A 206 -18.90 -1.88 -12.12
C SER A 206 -17.56 -1.26 -12.53
N ALA A 207 -16.52 -2.09 -12.62
CA ALA A 207 -15.22 -1.67 -13.12
C ALA A 207 -15.29 -1.19 -14.58
N GLU A 208 -16.10 -1.88 -15.39
CA GLU A 208 -16.27 -1.54 -16.81
C GLU A 208 -16.93 -0.17 -16.97
N GLU A 209 -17.95 0.15 -16.18
CA GLU A 209 -18.59 1.48 -16.22
C GLU A 209 -17.61 2.59 -15.84
N ILE A 210 -16.76 2.36 -14.84
CA ILE A 210 -15.70 3.31 -14.48
C ILE A 210 -14.71 3.47 -15.62
N TRP A 211 -14.28 2.36 -16.21
CA TRP A 211 -13.35 2.37 -17.34
C TRP A 211 -13.92 3.13 -18.52
N ASP A 212 -15.13 2.79 -18.95
CA ASP A 212 -15.81 3.42 -20.09
C ASP A 212 -15.98 4.92 -19.86
N PHE A 213 -16.40 5.33 -18.65
CA PHE A 213 -16.52 6.72 -18.30
C PHE A 213 -15.18 7.47 -18.39
N CYS A 214 -14.12 6.88 -17.82
CA CYS A 214 -12.78 7.48 -17.82
C CYS A 214 -12.22 7.59 -19.24
N ILE A 215 -12.34 6.54 -20.05
CA ILE A 215 -11.79 6.53 -21.41
C ILE A 215 -12.50 7.55 -22.32
N HIS A 216 -13.80 7.64 -22.28
CA HIS A 216 -14.55 8.66 -23.02
C HIS A 216 -14.24 10.08 -22.48
N GLY A 217 -14.15 10.26 -21.17
CA GLY A 217 -13.79 11.54 -20.55
C GLY A 217 -12.35 11.96 -20.83
N PHE A 218 -11.42 11.01 -20.99
CA PHE A 218 -10.02 11.26 -21.31
C PHE A 218 -9.77 11.38 -22.83
N GLY A 219 -10.80 11.29 -23.65
CA GLY A 219 -10.73 11.53 -25.08
C GLY A 219 -10.01 10.43 -25.85
N ALA A 220 -10.16 9.17 -25.44
CA ALA A 220 -9.76 8.04 -26.27
C ALA A 220 -10.57 8.00 -27.54
N ASP A 221 -9.94 7.68 -28.68
CA ASP A 221 -10.68 7.37 -29.90
C ASP A 221 -11.40 6.02 -29.67
N PRO A 222 -12.66 5.87 -30.13
CA PRO A 222 -13.36 4.59 -30.02
C PRO A 222 -12.57 3.51 -30.79
N PRO A 223 -12.58 2.25 -30.32
CA PRO A 223 -11.91 1.16 -31.03
C PRO A 223 -12.46 1.07 -32.45
N ARG A 224 -11.56 0.99 -33.44
CA ARG A 224 -11.90 0.84 -34.86
C ARG A 224 -12.38 -0.58 -35.15
#